data_67ebbf8971ce1ae457d9f3e19202cd89
#
_entry.id   67ebbf8971ce1ae457d9f3e19202cd89
#
_cell.length_a   1.000
_cell.length_b   1.000
_cell.length_c   1.000
_cell.angle_alpha   90.00
_cell.angle_beta   90.00
_cell.angle_gamma   90.00
#
_symmetry.space_group_name_H-M   'P 1'
#
loop_
_entity.id
_entity.type
_entity.pdbx_description
1 polymer ?
#
loop_
_entity_poly.entity_id
_entity_poly.type
_entity_poly.pdbx_seq_one_letter_code
_entity_poly.pdbx_strand_id
1 'polypeptide(L)'
;VHSQERAEALSDKYHQLRQALVRMSREISQAFISEHRFCDDPRTKTLFVGKRASNGMRLDFTSFSHFKMGADQNEGDQNELSYFVERDPEDPKRLSLMRREQVRIDEEPTEGGVTQVLAENVSELNFEFYDPKEDRWEDEWDTEDQELKGRLPLFVKIELVFRNAGGKDEKYSTKTRIFLGNSLLIMGTGFSRCID
;
A
#
# COMPACT_ATOMS: atom_id res chain seq x y z
N VAL A 1 34.01 -15.69 -15.25
CA VAL A 1 33.04 -14.77 -15.85
C VAL A 1 31.63 -15.12 -15.37
N HIS A 2 31.09 -16.33 -15.55
CA HIS A 2 29.72 -16.70 -15.17
C HIS A 2 29.40 -16.67 -13.67
N SER A 3 30.37 -16.86 -12.77
CA SER A 3 30.13 -16.80 -11.31
C SER A 3 29.98 -15.36 -10.79
N GLN A 4 30.69 -14.44 -11.41
CA GLN A 4 30.64 -13.02 -11.06
C GLN A 4 29.33 -12.38 -11.54
N GLU A 5 28.95 -12.65 -12.79
CA GLU A 5 27.65 -12.20 -13.35
C GLU A 5 26.45 -12.71 -12.53
N ARG A 6 26.50 -13.96 -12.03
CA ARG A 6 25.46 -14.50 -11.15
C ARG A 6 25.42 -13.82 -9.80
N ALA A 7 26.59 -13.49 -9.22
CA ALA A 7 26.67 -12.79 -7.93
C ALA A 7 26.15 -11.36 -8.04
N GLU A 8 26.45 -10.65 -9.13
CA GLU A 8 25.96 -9.31 -9.43
C GLU A 8 24.43 -9.32 -9.60
N ALA A 9 23.89 -10.21 -10.45
CA ALA A 9 22.43 -10.33 -10.64
C ALA A 9 21.68 -10.67 -9.36
N LEU A 10 22.28 -11.47 -8.48
CA LEU A 10 21.70 -11.78 -7.17
C LEU A 10 21.71 -10.55 -6.23
N SER A 11 22.82 -9.80 -6.22
CA SER A 11 22.96 -8.58 -5.46
C SER A 11 21.92 -7.52 -5.87
N ASP A 12 21.75 -7.32 -7.17
CA ASP A 12 20.78 -6.37 -7.73
C ASP A 12 19.34 -6.73 -7.34
N LYS A 13 19.01 -8.02 -7.38
CA LYS A 13 17.69 -8.51 -6.96
C LYS A 13 17.41 -8.23 -5.48
N TYR A 14 18.37 -8.53 -4.60
CA TYR A 14 18.22 -8.22 -3.18
C TYR A 14 18.14 -6.72 -2.92
N HIS A 15 18.85 -5.92 -3.69
CA HIS A 15 18.77 -4.47 -3.62
C HIS A 15 17.35 -3.99 -4.00
N GLN A 16 16.80 -4.49 -5.11
CA GLN A 16 15.45 -4.16 -5.57
C GLN A 16 14.38 -4.51 -4.51
N LEU A 17 14.44 -5.71 -3.94
CA LEU A 17 13.50 -6.14 -2.89
C LEU A 17 13.60 -5.26 -1.64
N ARG A 18 14.81 -4.90 -1.23
CA ARG A 18 15.03 -4.00 -0.10
C ARG A 18 14.44 -2.61 -0.36
N GLN A 19 14.67 -2.05 -1.55
CA GLN A 19 14.11 -0.76 -1.94
C GLN A 19 12.57 -0.81 -1.96
N ALA A 20 11.99 -1.89 -2.46
CA ALA A 20 10.55 -2.10 -2.44
C ALA A 20 10.00 -2.09 -1.02
N LEU A 21 10.59 -2.87 -0.09
CA LEU A 21 10.17 -2.90 1.31
C LEU A 21 10.32 -1.56 2.02
N VAL A 22 11.40 -0.83 1.77
CA VAL A 22 11.62 0.52 2.33
C VAL A 22 10.55 1.47 1.84
N ARG A 23 10.23 1.45 0.54
CA ARG A 23 9.18 2.28 -0.04
C ARG A 23 7.82 1.94 0.54
N MET A 24 7.44 0.66 0.54
CA MET A 24 6.18 0.19 1.13
C MET A 24 6.07 0.62 2.60
N SER A 25 7.11 0.41 3.39
CA SER A 25 7.13 0.79 4.82
C SER A 25 6.90 2.29 5.01
N ARG A 26 7.56 3.14 4.20
CA ARG A 26 7.39 4.59 4.25
C ARG A 26 5.97 5.01 3.88
N GLU A 27 5.43 4.47 2.80
CA GLU A 27 4.10 4.85 2.30
C GLU A 27 3.00 4.34 3.25
N ILE A 28 3.08 3.11 3.74
CA ILE A 28 2.16 2.54 4.72
C ILE A 28 2.22 3.30 6.06
N SER A 29 3.40 3.74 6.50
CA SER A 29 3.53 4.49 7.75
C SER A 29 2.78 5.81 7.76
N GLN A 30 2.49 6.36 6.59
CA GLN A 30 1.75 7.62 6.37
C GLN A 30 0.29 7.38 5.96
N ALA A 31 -0.20 6.14 6.09
CA ALA A 31 -1.60 5.83 5.82
C ALA A 31 -2.51 6.63 6.75
N PHE A 32 -3.64 7.07 6.21
CA PHE A 32 -4.66 7.79 6.96
C PHE A 32 -6.07 7.42 6.50
N ILE A 33 -7.02 7.64 7.36
CA ILE A 33 -8.44 7.62 7.05
C ILE A 33 -9.07 8.91 7.56
N SER A 34 -10.08 9.41 6.85
CA SER A 34 -10.80 10.63 7.19
C SER A 34 -12.29 10.39 7.11
N GLU A 35 -13.03 10.86 8.10
CA GLU A 35 -14.49 10.85 8.10
C GLU A 35 -15.07 12.10 7.39
N HIS A 36 -14.27 12.81 6.61
CA HIS A 36 -14.71 14.01 5.92
C HIS A 36 -15.79 13.66 4.92
N ARG A 37 -16.99 14.15 5.21
CA ARG A 37 -18.05 14.33 4.24
C ARG A 37 -18.09 15.81 3.88
N PHE A 38 -17.58 16.18 2.72
CA PHE A 38 -17.93 17.46 2.15
C PHE A 38 -19.37 17.34 1.65
N CYS A 39 -20.27 18.13 2.23
CA CYS A 39 -21.67 18.15 1.77
C CYS A 39 -21.79 18.56 0.31
N ASP A 40 -20.84 19.37 -0.18
CA ASP A 40 -20.80 19.90 -1.55
C ASP A 40 -20.02 19.00 -2.52
N ASP A 41 -19.23 18.05 -2.04
CA ASP A 41 -18.54 17.05 -2.84
C ASP A 41 -18.35 15.73 -2.06
N PRO A 42 -19.38 14.87 -2.03
CA PRO A 42 -19.29 13.57 -1.34
C PRO A 42 -18.34 12.57 -2.01
N ARG A 43 -17.60 12.98 -3.05
CA ARG A 43 -16.86 12.14 -4.00
C ARG A 43 -15.45 11.77 -3.58
N THR A 44 -15.04 12.02 -2.34
CA THR A 44 -13.74 11.58 -1.85
C THR A 44 -13.91 10.50 -0.79
N LYS A 45 -13.27 9.35 -1.00
CA LYS A 45 -13.31 8.21 -0.08
C LYS A 45 -11.92 7.81 0.34
N THR A 46 -11.69 7.76 1.64
CA THR A 46 -10.46 7.21 2.21
C THR A 46 -10.68 5.81 2.74
N LEU A 47 -9.71 4.92 2.58
CA LEU A 47 -9.79 3.56 3.06
C LEU A 47 -8.41 3.01 3.47
N PHE A 48 -8.44 1.89 4.19
CA PHE A 48 -7.31 1.00 4.39
C PHE A 48 -7.87 -0.42 4.41
N VAL A 49 -7.60 -1.17 3.34
CA VAL A 49 -8.16 -2.51 3.11
C VAL A 49 -7.06 -3.47 2.68
N GLY A 50 -6.75 -4.43 3.55
CA GLY A 50 -5.83 -5.53 3.28
C GLY A 50 -6.59 -6.85 3.26
N LYS A 51 -6.71 -7.47 2.08
CA LYS A 51 -7.48 -8.70 1.86
C LYS A 51 -6.71 -9.72 1.02
N ARG A 52 -7.14 -10.96 1.10
CA ARG A 52 -6.60 -12.04 0.27
C ARG A 52 -6.88 -11.79 -1.22
N ALA A 53 -5.90 -12.11 -2.04
CA ALA A 53 -5.91 -11.99 -3.49
C ALA A 53 -5.30 -13.25 -4.13
N SER A 54 -5.21 -13.28 -5.46
CA SER A 54 -4.76 -14.47 -6.21
C SER A 54 -3.33 -14.91 -5.88
N ASN A 55 -2.43 -13.96 -5.57
CA ASN A 55 -1.03 -14.22 -5.27
C ASN A 55 -0.64 -13.62 -3.90
N GLY A 56 -1.28 -14.13 -2.85
CA GLY A 56 -1.12 -13.64 -1.48
C GLY A 56 -2.20 -12.63 -1.12
N MET A 57 -1.81 -11.38 -0.87
CA MET A 57 -2.72 -10.31 -0.45
C MET A 57 -2.63 -9.09 -1.36
N ARG A 58 -3.68 -8.29 -1.33
CA ARG A 58 -3.73 -6.93 -1.86
C ARG A 58 -3.99 -5.96 -0.72
N LEU A 59 -3.25 -4.85 -0.70
CA LEU A 59 -3.45 -3.75 0.22
C LEU A 59 -3.79 -2.49 -0.57
N ASP A 60 -4.97 -1.93 -0.34
CA ASP A 60 -5.43 -0.65 -0.88
C ASP A 60 -5.56 0.35 0.27
N PHE A 61 -4.99 1.55 0.12
CA PHE A 61 -5.01 2.54 1.20
C PHE A 61 -4.78 3.96 0.70
N THR A 62 -5.23 4.93 1.48
CA THR A 62 -4.92 6.34 1.29
C THR A 62 -3.73 6.75 2.16
N SER A 63 -2.85 7.60 1.62
CA SER A 63 -1.60 8.00 2.28
C SER A 63 -1.25 9.47 2.04
N PHE A 64 -0.47 10.06 2.96
CA PHE A 64 0.19 11.37 2.78
C PHE A 64 1.61 11.21 2.20
N SER A 65 1.78 10.33 1.24
CA SER A 65 3.10 9.97 0.72
C SER A 65 3.36 10.42 -0.71
N HIS A 66 2.44 11.19 -1.31
CA HIS A 66 2.64 11.70 -2.65
C HIS A 66 3.78 12.71 -2.68
N PHE A 67 4.71 12.50 -3.59
CA PHE A 67 5.86 13.39 -3.79
C PHE A 67 5.68 14.18 -5.10
N LYS A 68 5.50 15.51 -4.98
CA LYS A 68 5.39 16.41 -6.12
C LYS A 68 6.69 16.47 -6.89
N MET A 69 6.66 16.16 -8.17
CA MET A 69 7.84 16.21 -9.06
C MET A 69 8.05 17.58 -9.71
N GLY A 70 7.11 18.53 -9.61
CA GLY A 70 7.17 19.85 -10.21
C GLY A 70 6.60 20.95 -9.32
N ALA A 71 7.18 22.15 -9.38
CA ALA A 71 6.79 23.29 -8.53
C ALA A 71 5.41 23.89 -8.88
N ASP A 72 4.91 23.65 -10.10
CA ASP A 72 3.67 24.23 -10.62
C ASP A 72 2.49 23.26 -10.70
N GLN A 73 2.64 22.04 -10.14
CA GLN A 73 1.56 21.06 -10.13
C GLN A 73 0.64 21.32 -8.93
N ASN A 74 -0.65 21.56 -9.22
CA ASN A 74 -1.68 21.69 -8.20
C ASN A 74 -2.11 20.31 -7.66
N GLU A 75 -1.13 19.55 -7.17
CA GLU A 75 -1.29 18.23 -6.56
C GLU A 75 -1.18 18.37 -5.06
N GLY A 76 -1.99 17.59 -4.33
CA GLY A 76 -1.86 17.45 -2.88
C GLY A 76 -0.65 16.59 -2.48
N ASP A 77 -0.47 16.35 -1.21
CA ASP A 77 0.45 15.37 -0.64
C ASP A 77 -0.23 14.01 -0.41
N GLN A 78 -1.54 13.95 -0.71
CA GLN A 78 -2.40 12.77 -0.54
C GLN A 78 -2.45 11.97 -1.84
N ASN A 79 -2.49 10.66 -1.70
CA ASN A 79 -2.65 9.72 -2.80
C ASN A 79 -3.40 8.46 -2.37
N GLU A 80 -3.88 7.72 -3.37
CA GLU A 80 -4.37 6.36 -3.21
C GLU A 80 -3.30 5.39 -3.70
N LEU A 81 -3.05 4.37 -2.92
CA LEU A 81 -2.02 3.38 -3.18
C LEU A 81 -2.60 1.97 -3.14
N SER A 82 -2.07 1.12 -4.01
CA SER A 82 -2.31 -0.32 -3.95
C SER A 82 -1.02 -1.08 -4.10
N TYR A 83 -0.87 -2.14 -3.30
CA TYR A 83 0.20 -3.14 -3.43
C TYR A 83 -0.40 -4.52 -3.65
N PHE A 84 0.06 -5.21 -4.66
CA PHE A 84 -0.40 -6.55 -5.02
C PHE A 84 0.64 -7.26 -5.89
N VAL A 85 0.49 -8.57 -6.07
CA VAL A 85 1.33 -9.37 -6.99
C VAL A 85 0.48 -9.80 -8.17
N GLU A 86 0.97 -9.52 -9.37
CA GLU A 86 0.31 -9.85 -10.63
C GLU A 86 1.33 -10.25 -11.71
N ARG A 87 0.84 -10.69 -12.85
CA ARG A 87 1.69 -11.01 -14.01
C ARG A 87 2.40 -9.75 -14.50
N ASP A 88 3.70 -9.91 -14.73
CA ASP A 88 4.53 -8.83 -15.25
C ASP A 88 4.05 -8.39 -16.64
N PRO A 89 3.89 -7.09 -16.91
CA PRO A 89 3.43 -6.60 -18.20
C PRO A 89 4.38 -6.93 -19.36
N GLU A 90 5.69 -7.03 -19.08
CA GLU A 90 6.72 -7.33 -20.08
C GLU A 90 6.96 -8.83 -20.24
N ASP A 91 6.71 -9.63 -19.19
CA ASP A 91 6.85 -11.09 -19.21
C ASP A 91 5.67 -11.76 -18.48
N PRO A 92 4.59 -12.15 -19.19
CA PRO A 92 3.41 -12.77 -18.58
C PRO A 92 3.65 -14.13 -17.88
N LYS A 93 4.83 -14.71 -18.01
CA LYS A 93 5.22 -15.94 -17.30
C LYS A 93 5.78 -15.64 -15.90
N ARG A 94 6.14 -14.39 -15.65
CA ARG A 94 6.71 -13.92 -14.41
C ARG A 94 5.64 -13.24 -13.56
N LEU A 95 5.70 -13.44 -12.24
CA LEU A 95 4.96 -12.65 -11.27
C LEU A 95 5.84 -11.52 -10.72
N SER A 96 5.26 -10.35 -10.53
CA SER A 96 5.96 -9.17 -10.04
C SER A 96 5.12 -8.43 -9.02
N LEU A 97 5.81 -7.81 -8.06
CA LEU A 97 5.19 -6.89 -7.11
C LEU A 97 4.81 -5.60 -7.85
N MET A 98 3.54 -5.30 -7.83
CA MET A 98 2.95 -4.13 -8.45
C MET A 98 2.66 -3.05 -7.41
N ARG A 99 2.84 -1.80 -7.83
CA ARG A 99 2.41 -0.62 -7.09
C ARG A 99 1.54 0.24 -7.99
N ARG A 100 0.31 0.50 -7.56
CA ARG A 100 -0.60 1.47 -8.18
C ARG A 100 -0.57 2.77 -7.38
N GLU A 101 -0.58 3.89 -8.06
CA GLU A 101 -0.75 5.21 -7.45
C GLU A 101 -1.76 6.03 -8.23
N GLN A 102 -2.76 6.55 -7.53
CA GLN A 102 -3.66 7.60 -7.98
C GLN A 102 -3.36 8.87 -7.18
N VAL A 103 -3.02 9.94 -7.88
CA VAL A 103 -2.54 11.20 -7.27
C VAL A 103 -3.67 11.99 -6.59
N ARG A 104 -4.91 11.73 -6.96
CA ARG A 104 -6.10 12.36 -6.35
C ARG A 104 -6.97 11.31 -5.72
N ILE A 105 -7.42 11.59 -4.51
CA ILE A 105 -8.42 10.77 -3.83
C ILE A 105 -9.77 11.05 -4.48
N ASP A 106 -10.47 9.99 -4.86
CA ASP A 106 -11.80 10.06 -5.50
C ASP A 106 -12.81 9.09 -4.85
N GLU A 107 -13.89 8.76 -5.58
CA GLU A 107 -14.94 7.85 -5.10
C GLU A 107 -14.54 6.37 -5.16
N GLU A 108 -13.59 6.04 -6.06
CA GLU A 108 -13.18 4.67 -6.36
C GLU A 108 -11.71 4.44 -6.00
N PRO A 109 -11.36 4.48 -4.71
CA PRO A 109 -9.96 4.52 -4.24
C PRO A 109 -9.15 3.26 -4.58
N THR A 110 -9.76 2.24 -5.16
CA THR A 110 -9.10 1.00 -5.61
C THR A 110 -8.85 0.96 -7.11
N GLU A 111 -9.35 1.94 -7.86
CA GLU A 111 -9.29 1.99 -9.33
C GLU A 111 -8.47 3.19 -9.84
N GLY A 112 -8.28 3.27 -11.15
CA GLY A 112 -7.55 4.37 -11.79
C GLY A 112 -6.06 4.41 -11.50
N GLY A 113 -5.47 5.58 -11.78
CA GLY A 113 -4.05 5.84 -11.53
C GLY A 113 -3.08 5.10 -12.45
N VAL A 114 -1.83 5.01 -12.02
CA VAL A 114 -0.74 4.37 -12.77
C VAL A 114 -0.20 3.19 -11.97
N THR A 115 -0.16 2.03 -12.62
CA THR A 115 0.44 0.81 -12.07
C THR A 115 1.84 0.62 -12.66
N GLN A 116 2.80 0.31 -11.80
CA GLN A 116 4.20 0.04 -12.19
C GLN A 116 4.74 -1.18 -11.46
N VAL A 117 5.69 -1.86 -12.09
CA VAL A 117 6.46 -2.94 -11.46
C VAL A 117 7.39 -2.33 -10.42
N LEU A 118 7.29 -2.78 -9.18
CA LEU A 118 8.15 -2.35 -8.07
C LEU A 118 9.31 -3.32 -7.83
N ALA A 119 9.03 -4.62 -7.94
CA ALA A 119 10.05 -5.66 -7.87
C ALA A 119 9.62 -6.89 -8.69
N GLU A 120 10.56 -7.40 -9.47
CA GLU A 120 10.36 -8.58 -10.32
C GLU A 120 10.54 -9.90 -9.57
N ASN A 121 9.95 -10.98 -10.10
CA ASN A 121 10.04 -12.34 -9.57
C ASN A 121 9.57 -12.47 -8.11
N VAL A 122 8.62 -11.66 -7.71
CA VAL A 122 7.90 -11.78 -6.45
C VAL A 122 6.69 -12.66 -6.69
N SER A 123 6.62 -13.80 -6.02
CA SER A 123 5.56 -14.80 -6.21
C SER A 123 4.36 -14.56 -5.28
N GLU A 124 4.60 -13.92 -4.13
CA GLU A 124 3.54 -13.71 -3.13
C GLU A 124 3.86 -12.47 -2.29
N LEU A 125 2.80 -11.75 -1.93
CA LEU A 125 2.82 -10.63 -0.98
C LEU A 125 1.87 -10.96 0.16
N ASN A 126 2.36 -10.85 1.39
CA ASN A 126 1.56 -11.09 2.59
C ASN A 126 1.65 -9.91 3.56
N PHE A 127 0.55 -9.70 4.29
CA PHE A 127 0.45 -8.71 5.36
C PHE A 127 -0.10 -9.35 6.62
N GLU A 128 0.32 -8.83 7.78
CA GLU A 128 -0.31 -9.03 9.07
C GLU A 128 -0.50 -7.66 9.72
N PHE A 129 -1.64 -7.46 10.35
CA PHE A 129 -2.08 -6.18 10.90
C PHE A 129 -2.24 -6.30 12.42
N TYR A 130 -1.54 -5.46 13.19
CA TYR A 130 -1.66 -5.48 14.64
C TYR A 130 -2.79 -4.57 15.12
N ASP A 131 -3.80 -5.17 15.75
CA ASP A 131 -4.89 -4.45 16.39
C ASP A 131 -4.53 -4.10 17.84
N PRO A 132 -4.30 -2.81 18.16
CA PRO A 132 -3.97 -2.39 19.52
C PRO A 132 -5.14 -2.50 20.49
N LYS A 133 -6.40 -2.60 20.01
CA LYS A 133 -7.58 -2.72 20.85
C LYS A 133 -7.77 -4.16 21.34
N GLU A 134 -7.56 -5.12 20.43
CA GLU A 134 -7.71 -6.54 20.71
C GLU A 134 -6.38 -7.20 21.13
N ASP A 135 -5.26 -6.46 21.09
CA ASP A 135 -3.88 -6.90 21.42
C ASP A 135 -3.46 -8.16 20.66
N ARG A 136 -3.76 -8.21 19.35
CA ARG A 136 -3.46 -9.35 18.50
C ARG A 136 -3.15 -8.97 17.06
N TRP A 137 -2.55 -9.90 16.33
CA TRP A 137 -2.32 -9.80 14.91
C TRP A 137 -3.53 -10.37 14.14
N GLU A 138 -3.96 -9.65 13.10
CA GLU A 138 -5.05 -10.03 12.20
C GLU A 138 -4.48 -10.29 10.80
N ASP A 139 -5.04 -11.28 10.12
CA ASP A 139 -4.64 -11.65 8.75
C ASP A 139 -5.25 -10.74 7.68
N GLU A 140 -6.32 -10.03 8.02
CA GLU A 140 -7.02 -9.08 7.13
C GLU A 140 -7.40 -7.83 7.91
N TRP A 141 -7.56 -6.72 7.20
CA TRP A 141 -8.01 -5.45 7.76
C TRP A 141 -8.92 -4.73 6.78
N ASP A 142 -10.09 -4.28 7.23
CA ASP A 142 -11.04 -3.58 6.38
C ASP A 142 -11.71 -2.43 7.14
N THR A 143 -11.33 -1.20 6.82
CA THR A 143 -11.94 0.00 7.41
C THR A 143 -13.36 0.29 6.92
N GLU A 144 -13.86 -0.46 5.93
CA GLU A 144 -15.27 -0.42 5.52
C GLU A 144 -16.15 -1.34 6.37
N ASP A 145 -15.55 -2.32 7.07
CA ASP A 145 -16.25 -3.16 8.04
C ASP A 145 -16.60 -2.34 9.30
N GLN A 146 -17.78 -2.56 9.85
CA GLN A 146 -18.28 -1.82 11.01
C GLN A 146 -17.40 -1.94 12.26
N GLU A 147 -16.75 -3.09 12.47
CA GLU A 147 -15.89 -3.33 13.64
C GLU A 147 -14.57 -2.56 13.55
N LEU A 148 -14.06 -2.33 12.35
CA LEU A 148 -12.79 -1.66 12.08
C LEU A 148 -12.96 -0.24 11.51
N LYS A 149 -14.20 0.22 11.36
CA LYS A 149 -14.52 1.55 10.82
C LYS A 149 -13.83 2.66 11.63
N GLY A 150 -13.14 3.53 10.89
CA GLY A 150 -12.42 4.66 11.51
C GLY A 150 -11.13 4.26 12.24
N ARG A 151 -10.66 3.01 12.11
CA ARG A 151 -9.47 2.49 12.81
C ARG A 151 -8.42 2.00 11.83
N LEU A 152 -7.17 2.35 12.08
CA LEU A 152 -6.00 1.80 11.39
C LEU A 152 -5.24 0.84 12.33
N PRO A 153 -4.56 -0.17 11.78
CA PRO A 153 -3.67 -1.01 12.58
C PRO A 153 -2.49 -0.18 13.11
N LEU A 154 -1.98 -0.52 14.28
CA LEU A 154 -0.82 0.17 14.85
C LEU A 154 0.48 -0.21 14.12
N PHE A 155 0.61 -1.49 13.77
CA PHE A 155 1.73 -2.01 13.00
C PHE A 155 1.23 -2.84 11.82
N VAL A 156 1.99 -2.81 10.74
CA VAL A 156 1.82 -3.69 9.58
C VAL A 156 3.11 -4.45 9.36
N LYS A 157 3.03 -5.77 9.34
CA LYS A 157 4.11 -6.63 8.89
C LYS A 157 3.93 -6.90 7.41
N ILE A 158 5.00 -6.81 6.65
CA ILE A 158 5.05 -6.98 5.19
C ILE A 158 5.98 -8.14 4.91
N GLU A 159 5.54 -9.14 4.19
CA GLU A 159 6.34 -10.28 3.76
C GLU A 159 6.27 -10.43 2.23
N LEU A 160 7.42 -10.46 1.59
CA LEU A 160 7.58 -10.78 0.17
C LEU A 160 8.15 -12.19 0.03
N VAL A 161 7.52 -13.01 -0.79
CA VAL A 161 8.05 -14.31 -1.21
C VAL A 161 8.57 -14.18 -2.63
N PHE A 162 9.80 -14.55 -2.86
CA PHE A 162 10.38 -14.50 -4.20
C PHE A 162 11.14 -15.79 -4.50
N ARG A 163 11.21 -16.14 -5.77
CA ARG A 163 11.94 -17.31 -6.24
C ARG A 163 13.38 -16.96 -6.55
N ASN A 164 14.32 -17.61 -5.85
CA ASN A 164 15.74 -17.41 -6.10
C ASN A 164 16.20 -18.11 -7.41
N ALA A 165 17.46 -17.86 -7.82
CA ALA A 165 18.04 -18.45 -9.02
C ALA A 165 18.12 -19.99 -8.99
N GLY A 166 18.07 -20.60 -7.80
CA GLY A 166 18.01 -22.06 -7.59
C GLY A 166 16.60 -22.63 -7.61
N GLY A 167 15.57 -21.82 -7.88
CA GLY A 167 14.18 -22.24 -7.91
C GLY A 167 13.53 -22.42 -6.52
N LYS A 168 14.20 -21.99 -5.44
CA LYS A 168 13.67 -22.03 -4.09
C LYS A 168 13.00 -20.71 -3.73
N ASP A 169 11.89 -20.79 -3.00
CA ASP A 169 11.23 -19.64 -2.45
C ASP A 169 11.97 -19.14 -1.21
N GLU A 170 12.23 -17.84 -1.18
CA GLU A 170 12.84 -17.13 -0.06
C GLU A 170 11.89 -16.02 0.41
N LYS A 171 11.94 -15.71 1.71
CA LYS A 171 11.07 -14.74 2.34
C LYS A 171 11.87 -13.55 2.84
N TYR A 172 11.37 -12.35 2.53
CA TYR A 172 11.84 -11.09 3.09
C TYR A 172 10.71 -10.41 3.82
N SER A 173 10.92 -10.01 5.06
CA SER A 173 9.91 -9.35 5.84
C SER A 173 10.43 -8.09 6.53
N THR A 174 9.53 -7.15 6.73
CA THR A 174 9.74 -5.95 7.55
C THR A 174 8.47 -5.63 8.32
N LYS A 175 8.58 -4.73 9.28
CA LYS A 175 7.44 -4.22 10.05
C LYS A 175 7.49 -2.70 10.09
N THR A 176 6.37 -2.06 9.85
CA THR A 176 6.23 -0.61 9.94
C THR A 176 5.13 -0.22 10.90
N ARG A 177 5.24 0.97 11.49
CA ARG A 177 4.21 1.58 12.32
C ARG A 177 3.41 2.59 11.50
N ILE A 178 2.09 2.60 11.66
CA ILE A 178 1.25 3.67 11.16
C ILE A 178 1.18 4.78 12.22
N PHE A 179 1.48 6.03 11.81
CA PHE A 179 1.55 7.14 12.75
C PHE A 179 0.19 7.78 13.03
N LEU A 180 -0.75 7.71 12.09
CA LEU A 180 -2.09 8.29 12.17
C LEU A 180 -3.13 7.19 12.50
N GLY A 181 -3.06 6.65 13.70
CA GLY A 181 -3.85 5.47 14.12
C GLY A 181 -5.37 5.68 14.23
N ASN A 182 -5.85 6.93 14.24
CA ASN A 182 -7.28 7.27 14.33
C ASN A 182 -7.71 8.10 13.13
N SER A 183 -9.02 8.04 12.82
CA SER A 183 -9.62 8.88 11.79
C SER A 183 -9.35 10.37 12.05
N LEU A 184 -8.94 11.08 11.01
CA LEU A 184 -8.71 12.52 11.05
C LEU A 184 -10.05 13.24 10.91
N LEU A 185 -10.45 13.99 11.96
CA LEU A 185 -11.48 14.99 11.86
C LEU A 185 -10.83 16.30 11.40
N ILE A 186 -10.81 16.56 10.11
CA ILE A 186 -10.39 17.89 9.62
C ILE A 186 -11.61 18.79 9.66
N MET A 187 -11.68 19.67 10.65
CA MET A 187 -12.68 20.73 10.70
C MET A 187 -12.31 21.82 9.68
N GLY A 188 -12.88 21.74 8.48
CA GLY A 188 -12.82 22.85 7.52
C GLY A 188 -13.61 24.04 8.07
N THR A 189 -13.08 25.27 7.91
CA THR A 189 -13.70 26.54 8.33
C THR A 189 -14.87 26.96 7.43
N GLY A 190 -15.68 26.02 6.99
CA GLY A 190 -16.89 26.25 6.19
C GLY A 190 -17.98 25.29 6.61
N PHE A 191 -18.55 25.52 7.79
CA PHE A 191 -19.72 24.76 8.23
C PHE A 191 -20.97 25.17 7.43
N SER A 192 -21.26 24.44 6.34
CA SER A 192 -22.65 24.16 6.00
C SER A 192 -23.02 22.85 6.68
N ARG A 193 -23.92 22.89 7.68
CA ARG A 193 -24.51 21.68 8.23
C ARG A 193 -25.27 20.99 7.09
N CYS A 194 -24.91 19.74 6.79
CA CYS A 194 -25.80 18.86 6.07
C CYS A 194 -27.03 18.67 6.94
N ILE A 195 -28.11 19.30 6.61
CA ILE A 195 -29.42 19.08 7.22
C ILE A 195 -30.08 18.03 6.32
N ASP A 196 -30.37 16.87 6.90
CA ASP A 196 -31.22 15.84 6.29
C ASP A 196 -32.64 16.36 6.02
#